data_86dc37b840fd39bf13f2e60a9377f138
#
_entry.id   86dc37b840fd39bf13f2e60a9377f138
#
_cell.length_a   1.000
_cell.length_b   1.000
_cell.length_c   1.000
_cell.angle_alpha   90.00
_cell.angle_beta   90.00
_cell.angle_gamma   90.00
#
_symmetry.space_group_name_H-M   'P 1'
#
loop_
_entity.id
_entity.type
_entity.pdbx_description
1 polymer ?
#
loop_
_entity_poly.entity_id
_entity_poly.type
_entity_poly.pdbx_seq_one_letter_code
_entity_poly.pdbx_strand_id
1 'polypeptide(L)'
;MCIRDRDTTVPQGELYYVYAYGSLDRIYTDPAAAVKRADAQTGVVLNRAQQYVWERGNKKTKLQMNIEDVPESIRTANWKKKELQDSLGDMGTVIDLTGCTLDNVLYEVSAQRPVIAKTGENSSVVIVGYDEYNTYLYDPATGQISPYGMNDSTALFESAGNVFLTYIENVIE
;
A
#
# COMPACT_ATOMS: atom_id res chain seq x y z
N MET A 1 -35.56 5.66 -10.94
CA MET A 1 -34.95 5.64 -10.51
C MET A 1 -34.35 6.04 -9.89
N CYS A 2 -34.17 6.27 -9.81
CA CYS A 2 -33.53 6.62 -9.31
C CYS A 2 -32.53 6.41 -8.95
N ILE A 3 -32.10 6.61 -9.25
CA ILE A 3 -30.91 6.43 -9.04
C ILE A 3 -30.25 7.37 -8.25
N ARG A 4 -30.70 8.38 -8.00
CA ARG A 4 -30.18 9.30 -7.21
C ARG A 4 -30.12 8.94 -5.87
N ASP A 5 -30.99 8.31 -5.45
CA ASP A 5 -30.93 7.84 -4.16
C ASP A 5 -29.83 6.91 -3.96
N ARG A 6 -29.40 6.31 -5.04
CA ARG A 6 -28.32 5.50 -4.97
C ARG A 6 -27.13 6.19 -4.55
N ASP A 7 -27.00 7.44 -4.84
CA ASP A 7 -25.84 8.19 -4.46
C ASP A 7 -25.71 8.27 -2.97
N THR A 8 -26.80 8.18 -2.27
CA THR A 8 -26.72 8.24 -0.81
C THR A 8 -26.26 6.93 -0.22
N THR A 9 -26.34 5.82 -0.99
CA THR A 9 -25.89 4.54 -0.50
C THR A 9 -24.52 4.17 -1.02
N VAL A 10 -24.02 4.86 -2.05
CA VAL A 10 -22.70 4.60 -2.59
C VAL A 10 -21.66 5.27 -1.71
N PRO A 11 -20.63 4.56 -1.25
CA PRO A 11 -19.60 5.19 -0.44
C PRO A 11 -18.99 6.38 -1.15
N GLN A 12 -18.75 7.46 -0.40
CA GLN A 12 -18.13 8.65 -0.95
C GLN A 12 -16.62 8.50 -1.11
N GLY A 13 -16.03 7.53 -0.43
CA GLY A 13 -14.60 7.31 -0.49
C GLY A 13 -14.19 6.44 -1.65
N GLU A 14 -13.02 5.88 -1.52
CA GLU A 14 -12.47 5.04 -2.55
C GLU A 14 -13.15 3.69 -2.60
N LEU A 15 -13.21 3.13 -3.79
CA LEU A 15 -13.68 1.78 -3.99
C LEU A 15 -12.57 0.97 -4.65
N TYR A 16 -12.52 -0.31 -4.31
CA TYR A 16 -11.50 -1.22 -4.82
C TYR A 16 -12.18 -2.41 -5.47
N TYR A 17 -11.88 -2.59 -6.75
CA TYR A 17 -12.55 -3.58 -7.60
C TYR A 17 -11.62 -4.75 -7.79
N VAL A 18 -12.07 -5.94 -7.39
CA VAL A 18 -11.30 -7.17 -7.56
C VAL A 18 -11.76 -7.85 -8.83
N TYR A 19 -10.82 -8.07 -9.75
CA TYR A 19 -11.08 -8.82 -10.97
C TYR A 19 -10.31 -10.13 -10.90
N ALA A 20 -10.95 -11.20 -11.30
CA ALA A 20 -10.32 -12.52 -11.33
C ALA A 20 -10.91 -13.29 -12.51
N TYR A 21 -10.08 -14.06 -13.18
CA TYR A 21 -10.52 -14.90 -14.30
C TYR A 21 -11.26 -14.10 -15.37
N GLY A 22 -10.81 -12.86 -15.58
CA GLY A 22 -11.34 -12.02 -16.67
C GLY A 22 -12.63 -11.29 -16.36
N SER A 23 -13.13 -11.36 -15.14
CA SER A 23 -14.37 -10.66 -14.81
C SER A 23 -14.33 -10.08 -13.40
N LEU A 24 -15.25 -9.15 -13.16
CA LEU A 24 -15.36 -8.51 -11.85
C LEU A 24 -15.83 -9.55 -10.83
N ASP A 25 -15.06 -9.69 -9.75
CA ASP A 25 -15.37 -10.62 -8.68
C ASP A 25 -16.13 -9.92 -7.55
N ARG A 26 -15.53 -8.86 -6.98
CA ARG A 26 -16.13 -8.13 -5.85
C ARG A 26 -15.64 -6.71 -5.81
N ILE A 27 -16.38 -5.88 -5.08
CA ILE A 27 -16.02 -4.48 -4.82
C ILE A 27 -15.92 -4.29 -3.33
N TYR A 28 -14.86 -3.62 -2.90
CA TYR A 28 -14.58 -3.39 -1.47
C TYR A 28 -14.37 -1.91 -1.21
N THR A 29 -14.65 -1.50 0.02
CA THR A 29 -14.24 -0.18 0.51
C THR A 29 -12.89 -0.26 1.22
N ASP A 30 -12.50 -1.46 1.66
CA ASP A 30 -11.24 -1.69 2.37
C ASP A 30 -10.22 -2.29 1.40
N PRO A 31 -9.15 -1.57 1.09
CA PRO A 31 -8.16 -2.09 0.14
C PRO A 31 -7.46 -3.36 0.64
N ALA A 32 -7.27 -3.50 1.96
CA ALA A 32 -6.64 -4.71 2.49
C ALA A 32 -7.51 -5.93 2.23
N ALA A 33 -8.82 -5.81 2.40
CA ALA A 33 -9.74 -6.90 2.10
C ALA A 33 -9.73 -7.22 0.62
N ALA A 34 -9.65 -6.21 -0.23
CA ALA A 34 -9.58 -6.41 -1.68
C ALA A 34 -8.31 -7.17 -2.06
N VAL A 35 -7.16 -6.80 -1.48
CA VAL A 35 -5.90 -7.47 -1.76
C VAL A 35 -5.96 -8.93 -1.33
N LYS A 36 -6.51 -9.21 -0.15
CA LYS A 36 -6.63 -10.59 0.34
C LYS A 36 -7.50 -11.42 -0.60
N ARG A 37 -8.59 -10.85 -1.08
CA ARG A 37 -9.46 -11.55 -2.01
C ARG A 37 -8.74 -11.81 -3.34
N ALA A 38 -8.06 -10.79 -3.86
CA ALA A 38 -7.34 -10.93 -5.12
C ALA A 38 -6.22 -11.96 -5.00
N ASP A 39 -5.54 -11.99 -3.87
CA ASP A 39 -4.47 -12.97 -3.63
C ASP A 39 -5.04 -14.38 -3.66
N ALA A 40 -6.20 -14.60 -3.06
CA ALA A 40 -6.82 -15.91 -3.04
C ALA A 40 -7.32 -16.35 -4.41
N GLN A 41 -7.65 -15.40 -5.29
CA GLN A 41 -8.25 -15.67 -6.60
C GLN A 41 -7.28 -15.52 -7.76
N THR A 42 -6.01 -15.24 -7.49
CA THR A 42 -5.02 -14.92 -8.52
C THR A 42 -5.51 -13.73 -9.36
N GLY A 43 -5.97 -12.69 -8.68
CA GLY A 43 -6.62 -11.56 -9.33
C GLY A 43 -5.85 -10.27 -9.18
N VAL A 44 -6.54 -9.18 -9.55
CA VAL A 44 -5.98 -7.84 -9.45
C VAL A 44 -6.96 -6.94 -8.72
N VAL A 45 -6.45 -5.85 -8.16
CA VAL A 45 -7.27 -4.82 -7.51
C VAL A 45 -7.07 -3.51 -8.28
N LEU A 46 -8.17 -2.93 -8.73
CA LEU A 46 -8.16 -1.61 -9.38
C LEU A 46 -8.96 -0.64 -8.52
N ASN A 47 -8.60 0.64 -8.60
CA ASN A 47 -9.39 1.68 -7.92
C ASN A 47 -10.40 2.29 -8.91
N ARG A 48 -11.13 3.33 -8.48
CA ARG A 48 -12.13 3.98 -9.34
C ARG A 48 -11.53 4.54 -10.62
N ALA A 49 -10.27 4.98 -10.56
CA ALA A 49 -9.59 5.56 -11.71
C ALA A 49 -8.95 4.49 -12.59
N GLN A 50 -9.22 3.21 -12.33
CA GLN A 50 -8.69 2.10 -13.10
C GLN A 50 -7.18 1.94 -12.96
N GLN A 51 -6.60 2.43 -11.88
CA GLN A 51 -5.19 2.24 -11.59
C GLN A 51 -5.02 0.91 -10.86
N TYR A 52 -3.89 0.24 -11.11
CA TYR A 52 -3.59 -1.02 -10.45
C TYR A 52 -3.13 -0.74 -9.02
N VAL A 53 -3.95 -1.15 -8.07
CA VAL A 53 -3.60 -1.06 -6.65
C VAL A 53 -2.77 -2.26 -6.23
N TRP A 54 -3.07 -3.43 -6.82
CA TRP A 54 -2.35 -4.66 -6.48
C TRP A 54 -2.61 -5.70 -7.57
N GLU A 55 -1.60 -6.53 -7.82
CA GLU A 55 -1.75 -7.61 -8.79
C GLU A 55 -0.93 -8.80 -8.35
N ARG A 56 -1.55 -9.95 -8.29
CA ARG A 56 -0.86 -11.15 -7.87
C ARG A 56 0.11 -11.62 -8.95
N GLY A 57 1.35 -11.95 -8.52
CA GLY A 57 2.33 -12.53 -9.43
C GLY A 57 3.05 -11.55 -10.31
N ASN A 58 2.79 -10.26 -10.16
CA ASN A 58 3.42 -9.25 -11.00
C ASN A 58 4.39 -8.38 -10.22
N LYS A 59 5.16 -9.01 -9.33
CA LYS A 59 6.12 -8.32 -8.51
C LYS A 59 7.53 -8.56 -9.08
N LYS A 60 8.32 -7.50 -9.17
CA LYS A 60 9.71 -7.62 -9.59
C LYS A 60 10.50 -8.41 -8.57
N THR A 61 11.59 -9.06 -9.02
CA THR A 61 12.40 -9.85 -8.11
C THR A 61 13.21 -8.97 -7.16
N LYS A 62 13.49 -7.75 -7.58
CA LYS A 62 14.15 -6.76 -6.70
C LYS A 62 13.85 -5.36 -7.19
N LEU A 63 13.87 -4.43 -6.26
CA LEU A 63 13.70 -3.02 -6.56
C LEU A 63 14.29 -2.21 -5.43
N GLN A 64 14.88 -1.08 -5.74
CA GLN A 64 15.29 -0.11 -4.72
C GLN A 64 15.03 1.27 -5.27
N MET A 65 14.28 2.07 -4.52
CA MET A 65 13.98 3.45 -4.88
C MET A 65 15.07 4.36 -4.38
N ASN A 66 15.26 5.47 -5.08
CA ASN A 66 16.09 6.55 -4.57
C ASN A 66 15.26 7.33 -3.56
N ILE A 67 15.88 7.67 -2.43
CA ILE A 67 15.15 8.38 -1.38
C ILE A 67 14.65 9.73 -1.86
N GLU A 68 15.32 10.35 -2.83
CA GLU A 68 14.89 11.61 -3.38
C GLU A 68 13.55 11.52 -4.12
N ASP A 69 13.21 10.31 -4.59
CA ASP A 69 11.94 10.09 -5.29
C ASP A 69 10.80 9.79 -4.32
N VAL A 70 11.10 9.65 -3.03
CA VAL A 70 10.07 9.41 -2.01
C VAL A 70 9.59 10.77 -1.50
N PRO A 71 8.28 11.05 -1.60
CA PRO A 71 7.77 12.34 -1.13
C PRO A 71 8.09 12.59 0.33
N GLU A 72 8.29 13.86 0.66
CA GLU A 72 8.64 14.24 2.03
C GLU A 72 7.58 13.78 3.02
N SER A 73 6.31 13.89 2.66
CA SER A 73 5.22 13.44 3.54
C SER A 73 5.30 11.96 3.84
N ILE A 74 5.83 11.15 2.91
CA ILE A 74 6.02 9.72 3.14
C ILE A 74 7.27 9.47 3.97
N ARG A 75 8.31 10.27 3.78
CA ARG A 75 9.58 10.09 4.51
C ARG A 75 9.43 10.29 6.01
N THR A 76 8.37 10.95 6.46
CA THR A 76 8.11 11.07 7.88
C THR A 76 7.63 9.76 8.50
N ALA A 77 7.25 8.80 7.67
CA ALA A 77 6.76 7.49 8.08
C ALA A 77 5.59 7.58 9.05
N ASN A 78 4.70 8.51 8.81
CA ASN A 78 3.52 8.67 9.65
C ASN A 78 2.52 7.56 9.31
N TRP A 79 2.25 6.68 10.30
CA TRP A 79 1.36 5.54 10.07
C TRP A 79 -0.10 5.84 10.39
N LYS A 80 -0.43 7.09 10.68
CA LYS A 80 -1.81 7.49 10.95
C LYS A 80 -2.42 7.93 9.64
N LYS A 81 -3.38 7.15 9.16
CA LYS A 81 -3.92 7.33 7.83
C LYS A 81 -4.43 8.74 7.57
N LYS A 82 -5.21 9.28 8.52
CA LYS A 82 -5.80 10.60 8.32
C LYS A 82 -4.74 11.68 8.22
N GLU A 83 -3.75 11.63 9.10
CA GLU A 83 -2.67 12.62 9.10
C GLU A 83 -1.84 12.52 7.83
N LEU A 84 -1.57 11.29 7.40
CA LEU A 84 -0.84 11.08 6.16
C LEU A 84 -1.62 11.61 4.97
N GLN A 85 -2.92 11.35 4.91
CA GLN A 85 -3.76 11.84 3.82
C GLN A 85 -3.79 13.36 3.80
N ASP A 86 -3.89 13.99 4.97
CA ASP A 86 -3.86 15.45 5.05
C ASP A 86 -2.53 16.00 4.54
N SER A 87 -1.43 15.32 4.85
CA SER A 87 -0.11 15.72 4.41
C SER A 87 0.09 15.57 2.91
N LEU A 88 -0.47 14.52 2.32
CA LEU A 88 -0.39 14.30 0.87
C LEU A 88 -1.27 15.28 0.09
N GLY A 89 -2.41 15.65 0.66
CA GLY A 89 -3.33 16.53 -0.03
C GLY A 89 -3.83 15.94 -1.33
N ASP A 90 -3.84 16.73 -2.38
CA ASP A 90 -4.34 16.31 -3.69
C ASP A 90 -3.32 15.52 -4.50
N MET A 91 -2.11 15.33 -3.98
CA MET A 91 -1.07 14.62 -4.70
C MET A 91 -1.40 13.15 -4.84
N GLY A 92 -2.02 12.57 -3.83
CA GLY A 92 -2.32 11.15 -3.85
C GLY A 92 -3.37 10.76 -2.85
N THR A 93 -3.79 9.52 -2.94
CA THR A 93 -4.76 8.90 -2.04
C THR A 93 -4.07 7.82 -1.23
N VAL A 94 -4.18 7.91 0.09
CA VAL A 94 -3.59 6.91 0.98
C VAL A 94 -4.34 5.59 0.84
N ILE A 95 -3.57 4.52 0.74
CA ILE A 95 -4.11 3.16 0.69
C ILE A 95 -3.65 2.44 1.94
N ASP A 96 -4.61 2.08 2.79
CA ASP A 96 -4.33 1.41 4.06
C ASP A 96 -4.37 -0.09 3.84
N LEU A 97 -3.20 -0.72 3.85
CA LEU A 97 -3.08 -2.16 3.66
C LEU A 97 -2.82 -2.89 4.97
N THR A 98 -3.22 -2.27 6.09
CA THR A 98 -3.08 -2.90 7.39
C THR A 98 -3.80 -4.24 7.42
N GLY A 99 -3.10 -5.27 7.87
CA GLY A 99 -3.61 -6.63 7.88
C GLY A 99 -3.11 -7.49 6.74
N CYS A 100 -2.53 -6.89 5.70
CA CYS A 100 -1.88 -7.65 4.64
C CYS A 100 -0.53 -8.15 5.13
N THR A 101 0.05 -9.11 4.40
CA THR A 101 1.38 -9.60 4.75
C THR A 101 2.45 -8.73 4.10
N LEU A 102 3.68 -8.86 4.58
CA LEU A 102 4.79 -8.16 3.95
C LEU A 102 4.89 -8.53 2.47
N ASP A 103 4.73 -9.81 2.15
CA ASP A 103 4.80 -10.24 0.76
C ASP A 103 3.76 -9.52 -0.10
N ASN A 104 2.55 -9.33 0.42
CA ASN A 104 1.52 -8.59 -0.32
C ASN A 104 1.95 -7.16 -0.59
N VAL A 105 2.48 -6.46 0.42
CA VAL A 105 2.79 -5.04 0.25
C VAL A 105 4.06 -4.81 -0.56
N LEU A 106 4.89 -5.82 -0.73
CA LEU A 106 6.06 -5.66 -1.60
C LEU A 106 5.67 -5.44 -3.06
N TYR A 107 4.46 -5.82 -3.46
CA TYR A 107 3.97 -5.44 -4.76
C TYR A 107 3.97 -3.91 -4.92
N GLU A 108 3.56 -3.20 -3.86
CA GLU A 108 3.52 -1.73 -3.92
C GLU A 108 4.92 -1.16 -4.14
N VAL A 109 5.90 -1.71 -3.42
CA VAL A 109 7.28 -1.30 -3.60
C VAL A 109 7.75 -1.61 -5.02
N SER A 110 7.38 -2.77 -5.56
CA SER A 110 7.68 -3.15 -6.93
C SER A 110 7.09 -2.17 -7.94
N ALA A 111 5.94 -1.57 -7.62
CA ALA A 111 5.30 -0.57 -8.45
C ALA A 111 5.84 0.84 -8.15
N GLN A 112 6.92 0.92 -7.39
CA GLN A 112 7.59 2.16 -7.01
C GLN A 112 6.73 3.05 -6.10
N ARG A 113 5.95 2.41 -5.25
CA ARG A 113 5.18 3.09 -4.22
C ARG A 113 5.77 2.69 -2.87
N PRO A 114 6.38 3.66 -2.16
CA PRO A 114 6.97 3.34 -0.86
C PRO A 114 5.89 2.99 0.15
N VAL A 115 6.21 2.08 1.07
CA VAL A 115 5.25 1.61 2.05
C VAL A 115 5.72 2.01 3.45
N ILE A 116 4.86 2.70 4.18
CA ILE A 116 5.12 3.02 5.58
C ILE A 116 4.71 1.79 6.39
N ALA A 117 5.60 1.31 7.24
CA ALA A 117 5.35 0.12 8.05
C ALA A 117 5.69 0.40 9.51
N LYS A 118 4.78 0.04 10.39
CA LYS A 118 5.03 0.16 11.83
C LYS A 118 6.02 -0.90 12.27
N THR A 119 6.95 -0.51 13.14
CA THR A 119 7.93 -1.42 13.70
C THR A 119 7.75 -1.61 15.20
N GLY A 120 6.86 -0.82 15.80
CA GLY A 120 6.59 -0.89 17.24
C GLY A 120 5.42 0.01 17.54
N GLU A 121 5.18 0.25 18.82
CA GLU A 121 4.02 1.04 19.22
C GLU A 121 4.10 2.48 18.72
N ASN A 122 5.29 3.07 18.74
CA ASN A 122 5.48 4.45 18.34
C ASN A 122 6.61 4.62 17.32
N SER A 123 6.90 3.58 16.57
CA SER A 123 7.98 3.65 15.59
C SER A 123 7.54 3.06 14.26
N SER A 124 8.12 3.57 13.20
CA SER A 124 7.81 3.14 11.84
C SER A 124 8.99 3.44 10.93
N VAL A 125 8.99 2.77 9.79
CA VAL A 125 10.00 2.96 8.75
C VAL A 125 9.29 3.02 7.41
N VAL A 126 10.05 3.35 6.36
CA VAL A 126 9.52 3.32 5.00
C VAL A 126 10.25 2.22 4.25
N ILE A 127 9.48 1.28 3.69
CA ILE A 127 10.05 0.25 2.85
C ILE A 127 10.27 0.86 1.48
N VAL A 128 11.53 1.02 1.08
CA VAL A 128 11.87 1.67 -0.19
C VAL A 128 12.52 0.69 -1.17
N GLY A 129 12.64 -0.56 -0.79
CA GLY A 129 13.21 -1.55 -1.70
C GLY A 129 13.20 -2.93 -1.09
N TYR A 130 13.56 -3.90 -1.90
CA TYR A 130 13.70 -5.27 -1.46
C TYR A 130 14.47 -6.05 -2.51
N ASP A 131 15.01 -7.18 -2.09
CA ASP A 131 15.53 -8.18 -3.01
C ASP A 131 15.13 -9.55 -2.46
N GLU A 132 15.78 -10.60 -2.94
CA GLU A 132 15.40 -11.95 -2.55
C GLU A 132 15.60 -12.21 -1.06
N TYR A 133 16.57 -11.55 -0.44
CA TYR A 133 16.95 -11.84 0.94
C TYR A 133 16.65 -10.73 1.93
N ASN A 134 16.42 -9.51 1.47
CA ASN A 134 16.31 -8.35 2.35
C ASN A 134 15.21 -7.40 1.92
N THR A 135 14.69 -6.63 2.89
CA THR A 135 14.01 -5.37 2.61
C THR A 135 15.01 -4.25 2.85
N TYR A 136 14.78 -3.10 2.23
CA TYR A 136 15.58 -1.90 2.46
C TYR A 136 14.68 -0.87 3.11
N LEU A 137 15.03 -0.51 4.34
CA LEU A 137 14.18 0.29 5.21
C LEU A 137 14.81 1.65 5.45
N TYR A 138 14.04 2.70 5.17
CA TYR A 138 14.44 4.06 5.47
C TYR A 138 13.95 4.42 6.87
N ASP A 139 14.87 4.83 7.73
CA ASP A 139 14.55 5.22 9.10
C ASP A 139 14.49 6.74 9.17
N PRO A 140 13.32 7.33 9.44
CA PRO A 140 13.22 8.79 9.49
C PRO A 140 14.02 9.41 10.63
N ALA A 141 14.32 8.65 11.68
CA ALA A 141 15.09 9.17 12.80
C ALA A 141 16.56 9.38 12.44
N THR A 142 17.11 8.55 11.56
CA THR A 142 18.52 8.64 11.18
C THR A 142 18.72 9.16 9.78
N GLY A 143 17.69 9.10 8.94
CA GLY A 143 17.78 9.47 7.54
C GLY A 143 18.54 8.49 6.69
N GLN A 144 18.71 7.25 7.16
CA GLN A 144 19.49 6.25 6.47
C GLN A 144 18.65 5.06 6.03
N ILE A 145 19.09 4.42 4.95
CA ILE A 145 18.48 3.20 4.45
C ILE A 145 19.38 2.04 4.82
N SER A 146 18.78 1.00 5.42
CA SER A 146 19.53 -0.19 5.85
C SER A 146 18.85 -1.44 5.35
N PRO A 147 19.63 -2.46 4.99
CA PRO A 147 19.05 -3.77 4.66
C PRO A 147 18.60 -4.47 5.93
N TYR A 148 17.52 -5.22 5.82
CA TYR A 148 17.00 -5.99 6.94
C TYR A 148 16.51 -7.32 6.38
N GLY A 149 16.94 -8.43 6.97
CA GLY A 149 16.62 -9.75 6.42
C GLY A 149 15.13 -9.96 6.19
N MET A 150 14.77 -10.66 5.15
CA MET A 150 13.37 -10.83 4.76
C MET A 150 12.55 -11.51 5.86
N ASN A 151 13.11 -12.57 6.47
CA ASN A 151 12.40 -13.26 7.55
C ASN A 151 12.30 -12.40 8.80
N ASP A 152 13.35 -11.66 9.10
CA ASP A 152 13.36 -10.77 10.25
C ASP A 152 12.39 -9.61 10.03
N SER A 153 12.30 -9.12 8.80
CA SER A 153 11.34 -8.06 8.46
C SER A 153 9.91 -8.54 8.62
N THR A 154 9.62 -9.75 8.15
CA THR A 154 8.29 -10.33 8.30
C THR A 154 7.91 -10.41 9.78
N ALA A 155 8.81 -10.92 10.61
CA ALA A 155 8.54 -11.05 12.04
C ALA A 155 8.39 -9.68 12.71
N LEU A 156 9.21 -8.72 12.31
CA LEU A 156 9.15 -7.37 12.87
C LEU A 156 7.79 -6.73 12.60
N PHE A 157 7.36 -6.77 11.35
CA PHE A 157 6.11 -6.12 10.98
C PHE A 157 4.90 -6.85 11.56
N GLU A 158 4.95 -8.19 11.60
CA GLU A 158 3.89 -8.97 12.24
C GLU A 158 3.75 -8.64 13.70
N SER A 159 4.86 -8.48 14.40
CA SER A 159 4.81 -8.16 15.82
C SER A 159 4.23 -6.78 16.08
N ALA A 160 4.29 -5.89 15.08
CA ALA A 160 3.71 -4.56 15.17
C ALA A 160 2.28 -4.51 14.61
N GLY A 161 1.71 -5.66 14.22
CA GLY A 161 0.33 -5.75 13.76
C GLY A 161 0.13 -5.66 12.26
N ASN A 162 1.20 -5.76 11.48
CA ASN A 162 1.13 -5.62 10.01
C ASN A 162 0.42 -4.34 9.60
N VAL A 163 0.87 -3.22 10.15
CA VAL A 163 0.33 -1.91 9.81
C VAL A 163 1.12 -1.36 8.64
N PHE A 164 0.48 -1.26 7.48
CA PHE A 164 1.12 -0.82 6.24
C PHE A 164 0.27 0.25 5.57
N LEU A 165 0.90 1.35 5.20
CA LEU A 165 0.25 2.41 4.43
C LEU A 165 1.09 2.73 3.20
N THR A 166 0.43 2.93 2.08
CA THR A 166 1.07 3.46 0.90
C THR A 166 0.14 4.50 0.29
N TYR A 167 0.46 4.97 -0.89
CA TYR A 167 -0.41 5.91 -1.58
C TYR A 167 -0.35 5.64 -3.08
N ILE A 168 -1.37 6.10 -3.78
CA ILE A 168 -1.37 6.06 -5.22
C ILE A 168 -1.60 7.49 -5.70
N GLU A 169 -0.84 7.91 -6.71
CA GLU A 169 -0.95 9.26 -7.21
C GLU A 169 -2.31 9.46 -7.87
N ASN A 170 -2.93 10.61 -7.61
CA ASN A 170 -4.22 10.90 -8.19
C ASN A 170 -4.08 11.15 -9.68
N VAL A 171 -5.11 10.72 -10.42
CA VAL A 171 -5.14 10.95 -11.86
C VAL A 171 -5.45 12.43 -12.09
N ILE A 172 -4.69 13.06 -12.96
CA ILE A 172 -4.90 14.47 -13.34
C ILE A 172 -5.72 14.47 -14.62
N GLU A 173 -6.83 15.18 -14.58
CA GLU A 173 -7.71 15.27 -15.74
C GLU A 173 -7.65 16.59 -16.44
#